data_62a4e36b5d43b3c4d8231a4e797145cf
#
_entry.id   62a4e36b5d43b3c4d8231a4e797145cf
#
_cell.length_a   1.000
_cell.length_b   1.000
_cell.length_c   1.000
_cell.angle_alpha   90.00
_cell.angle_beta   90.00
_cell.angle_gamma   90.00
#
_symmetry.space_group_name_H-M   'P 1'
#
loop_
_entity.id
_entity.type
_entity.pdbx_description
1 polymer ?
#
loop_
_entity_poly.entity_id
_entity_poly.type
_entity_poly.pdbx_seq_one_letter_code
_entity_poly.pdbx_strand_id
1 'polypeptide(L)'
;VGPGSVAKNDGVQYIRLDVRKSIDFEFVPTPEDVIFDLAAVHRTPGHPEEAYFETNIRGAENVAAFAEKYGIRKILFTSSIAPYGASEDLKTEETLPTPNTPYGISKLVAEKIHQIWQARDPARELTIVRPGIVYGKGEHGNMTRLCRGL
;
A
#
# COMPACT_ATOMS: atom_id res chain seq x y z
N VAL A 1 -4.18 11.98 7.21
CA VAL A 1 -2.97 11.94 8.04
C VAL A 1 -2.73 13.36 8.51
N GLY A 2 -2.95 13.62 9.83
CA GLY A 2 -2.62 14.91 10.41
C GLY A 2 -1.11 15.19 10.35
N PRO A 3 -0.67 16.44 10.42
CA PRO A 3 0.74 16.79 10.43
C PRO A 3 1.35 16.38 11.77
N GLY A 4 1.64 15.09 11.93
CA GLY A 4 2.60 14.66 12.94
C GLY A 4 3.94 15.26 12.57
N SER A 5 4.65 15.83 13.53
CA SER A 5 5.98 16.37 13.35
C SER A 5 6.91 15.24 12.88
N VAL A 6 7.07 15.10 11.58
CA VAL A 6 8.12 14.27 11.00
C VAL A 6 9.42 14.98 11.35
N ALA A 7 10.29 14.31 12.11
CA ALA A 7 11.63 14.82 12.35
C ALA A 7 12.28 15.07 10.98
N LYS A 8 12.69 16.31 10.70
CA LYS A 8 13.39 16.64 9.47
C LYS A 8 14.72 15.89 9.50
N ASN A 9 14.87 14.92 8.63
CA ASN A 9 16.13 14.26 8.38
C ASN A 9 16.87 15.02 7.26
N ASP A 10 18.09 15.40 7.48
CA ASP A 10 18.91 16.04 6.45
C ASP A 10 19.04 15.08 5.26
N GLY A 11 18.70 15.55 4.06
CA GLY A 11 18.70 14.74 2.84
C GLY A 11 17.34 14.13 2.44
N VAL A 12 16.25 14.35 3.21
CA VAL A 12 14.92 13.91 2.85
C VAL A 12 14.06 15.06 2.35
N GLN A 13 13.53 14.93 1.13
CA GLN A 13 12.56 15.86 0.57
C GLN A 13 11.14 15.41 0.90
N TYR A 14 10.34 16.27 1.51
CA TYR A 14 8.94 16.02 1.84
C TYR A 14 8.03 16.73 0.86
N ILE A 15 7.23 15.96 0.12
CA ILE A 15 6.25 16.48 -0.84
C ILE A 15 4.87 16.07 -0.38
N ARG A 16 3.97 17.05 -0.24
CA ARG A 16 2.56 16.77 0.06
C ARG A 16 1.81 16.44 -1.22
N LEU A 17 1.29 15.24 -1.32
CA LEU A 17 0.50 14.78 -2.46
C LEU A 17 -0.71 13.96 -2.01
N ASP A 18 -1.69 13.83 -2.89
CA ASP A 18 -2.85 12.96 -2.73
C ASP A 18 -2.77 11.88 -3.83
N VAL A 19 -2.54 10.63 -3.42
CA VAL A 19 -2.38 9.50 -4.34
C VAL A 19 -3.60 9.22 -5.21
N ARG A 20 -4.79 9.73 -4.83
CA ARG A 20 -6.01 9.65 -5.66
C ARG A 20 -5.94 10.51 -6.92
N LYS A 21 -4.99 11.43 -6.96
CA LYS A 21 -4.72 12.32 -8.10
C LYS A 21 -3.44 11.91 -8.80
N SER A 22 -3.28 12.35 -10.04
CA SER A 22 -2.01 12.17 -10.75
C SER A 22 -0.86 12.69 -9.91
N ILE A 23 0.17 11.85 -9.75
CA ILE A 23 1.40 12.23 -9.06
C ILE A 23 2.24 13.04 -10.04
N ASP A 24 2.43 14.32 -9.74
CA ASP A 24 3.15 15.23 -10.60
C ASP A 24 4.09 16.13 -9.76
N PHE A 25 5.37 15.83 -9.83
CA PHE A 25 6.45 16.65 -9.30
C PHE A 25 7.72 16.35 -10.09
N GLU A 26 8.60 17.32 -10.16
CA GLU A 26 9.87 17.15 -10.84
C GLU A 26 10.77 16.18 -10.06
N PHE A 27 11.23 15.16 -10.75
CA PHE A 27 12.06 14.11 -10.20
C PHE A 27 13.07 13.68 -11.27
N VAL A 28 14.31 13.51 -10.87
CA VAL A 28 15.38 13.00 -11.74
C VAL A 28 15.64 11.54 -11.34
N PRO A 29 15.12 10.58 -12.11
CA PRO A 29 15.24 9.18 -11.75
C PRO A 29 16.66 8.66 -11.95
N THR A 30 17.01 7.68 -11.11
CA THR A 30 18.22 6.86 -11.25
C THR A 30 17.84 5.39 -11.42
N PRO A 31 18.71 4.54 -11.98
CA PRO A 31 18.43 3.11 -12.11
C PRO A 31 18.21 2.36 -10.79
N GLU A 32 18.66 2.96 -9.68
CA GLU A 32 18.58 2.36 -8.34
C GLU A 32 17.32 2.75 -7.58
N ASP A 33 16.52 3.67 -8.12
CA ASP A 33 15.34 4.16 -7.42
C ASP A 33 14.28 3.06 -7.19
N VAL A 34 13.71 3.07 -6.00
CA VAL A 34 12.65 2.16 -5.56
C VAL A 34 11.48 2.95 -5.05
N ILE A 35 10.29 2.65 -5.51
CA ILE A 35 9.06 3.17 -4.92
C ILE A 35 8.61 2.25 -3.79
N PHE A 36 8.46 2.80 -2.59
CA PHE A 36 7.78 2.16 -1.48
C PHE A 36 6.34 2.67 -1.42
N ASP A 37 5.40 1.91 -1.99
CA ASP A 37 3.98 2.27 -1.94
C ASP A 37 3.35 1.78 -0.64
N LEU A 38 3.20 2.71 0.30
CA LEU A 38 2.59 2.51 1.62
C LEU A 38 1.24 3.23 1.73
N ALA A 39 0.80 3.88 0.65
CA ALA A 39 -0.42 4.69 0.67
C ALA A 39 -1.67 3.80 0.73
N ALA A 40 -2.47 3.96 1.76
CA ALA A 40 -3.73 3.24 1.89
C ALA A 40 -4.69 3.87 2.89
N VAL A 41 -5.99 3.68 2.65
CA VAL A 41 -7.03 3.68 3.68
C VAL A 41 -7.12 2.26 4.24
N HIS A 42 -6.95 2.07 5.57
CA HIS A 42 -6.72 0.75 6.17
C HIS A 42 -7.60 0.38 7.37
N ARG A 43 -8.42 1.29 7.89
CA ARG A 43 -9.27 1.01 9.06
C ARG A 43 -10.63 0.50 8.61
N THR A 44 -11.02 -0.69 9.08
CA THR A 44 -12.33 -1.29 8.85
C THR A 44 -12.92 -1.75 10.19
N PRO A 45 -14.14 -1.33 10.57
CA PRO A 45 -14.94 -0.23 9.99
C PRO A 45 -14.33 1.12 10.35
N GLY A 46 -14.53 2.13 9.56
CA GLY A 46 -14.05 3.49 9.89
C GLY A 46 -14.08 4.49 8.74
N HIS A 47 -14.29 3.99 7.51
CA HIS A 47 -14.43 4.81 6.32
C HIS A 47 -15.61 4.33 5.48
N PRO A 48 -16.25 5.20 4.67
CA PRO A 48 -17.17 4.77 3.62
C PRO A 48 -16.46 3.79 2.68
N GLU A 49 -17.20 2.86 2.11
CA GLU A 49 -16.62 1.82 1.23
C GLU A 49 -15.88 2.42 0.03
N GLU A 50 -16.43 3.50 -0.53
CA GLU A 50 -15.84 4.24 -1.65
C GLU A 50 -14.43 4.72 -1.36
N ALA A 51 -14.15 5.12 -0.11
CA ALA A 51 -12.84 5.63 0.27
C ALA A 51 -11.71 4.58 0.12
N TYR A 52 -12.04 3.29 0.33
CA TYR A 52 -11.07 2.21 0.11
C TYR A 52 -10.76 2.06 -1.39
N PHE A 53 -11.78 2.12 -2.23
CA PHE A 53 -11.59 1.97 -3.68
C PHE A 53 -10.92 3.20 -4.29
N GLU A 54 -11.38 4.40 -3.94
CA GLU A 54 -10.79 5.64 -4.43
C GLU A 54 -9.33 5.80 -4.02
N THR A 55 -8.96 5.44 -2.80
CA THR A 55 -7.58 5.63 -2.33
C THR A 55 -6.68 4.49 -2.73
N ASN A 56 -7.09 3.23 -2.46
CA ASN A 56 -6.18 2.11 -2.63
C ASN A 56 -6.04 1.69 -4.10
N ILE A 57 -7.14 1.75 -4.88
CA ILE A 57 -7.11 1.37 -6.30
C ILE A 57 -6.55 2.51 -7.14
N ARG A 58 -7.15 3.71 -7.03
CA ARG A 58 -6.69 4.86 -7.80
C ARG A 58 -5.25 5.24 -7.42
N GLY A 59 -4.88 5.09 -6.14
CA GLY A 59 -3.51 5.27 -5.67
C GLY A 59 -2.54 4.34 -6.37
N ALA A 60 -2.84 3.03 -6.44
CA ALA A 60 -2.00 2.06 -7.13
C ALA A 60 -1.86 2.37 -8.64
N GLU A 61 -2.97 2.79 -9.32
CA GLU A 61 -2.92 3.24 -10.72
C GLU A 61 -1.98 4.43 -10.90
N ASN A 62 -2.08 5.44 -10.04
CA ASN A 62 -1.27 6.65 -10.13
C ASN A 62 0.20 6.38 -9.79
N VAL A 63 0.49 5.50 -8.83
CA VAL A 63 1.86 5.07 -8.51
C VAL A 63 2.48 4.31 -9.69
N ALA A 64 1.74 3.37 -10.29
CA ALA A 64 2.20 2.64 -11.48
C ALA A 64 2.45 3.58 -12.66
N ALA A 65 1.55 4.54 -12.91
CA ALA A 65 1.70 5.55 -13.96
C ALA A 65 2.92 6.47 -13.71
N PHE A 66 3.16 6.86 -12.46
CA PHE A 66 4.35 7.62 -12.07
C PHE A 66 5.62 6.82 -12.34
N ALA A 67 5.65 5.56 -11.95
CA ALA A 67 6.78 4.68 -12.22
C ALA A 67 7.07 4.55 -13.74
N GLU A 68 6.02 4.40 -14.55
CA GLU A 68 6.14 4.38 -16.02
C GLU A 68 6.67 5.70 -16.58
N LYS A 69 6.10 6.84 -16.15
CA LYS A 69 6.50 8.18 -16.60
C LYS A 69 7.99 8.44 -16.39
N TYR A 70 8.54 8.01 -15.25
CA TYR A 70 9.92 8.27 -14.86
C TYR A 70 10.87 7.10 -15.09
N GLY A 71 10.40 5.98 -15.68
CA GLY A 71 11.24 4.81 -15.95
C GLY A 71 11.73 4.08 -14.70
N ILE A 72 11.05 4.25 -13.56
CA ILE A 72 11.36 3.55 -12.32
C ILE A 72 10.97 2.08 -12.49
N ARG A 73 11.89 1.18 -12.16
CA ARG A 73 11.74 -0.26 -12.42
C ARG A 73 11.44 -1.09 -11.18
N LYS A 74 11.50 -0.51 -9.99
CA LYS A 74 11.34 -1.24 -8.73
C LYS A 74 10.20 -0.65 -7.90
N ILE A 75 9.21 -1.49 -7.58
CA ILE A 75 8.11 -1.13 -6.66
C ILE A 75 8.06 -2.16 -5.54
N LEU A 76 8.06 -1.69 -4.29
CA LEU A 76 7.65 -2.45 -3.13
C LEU A 76 6.26 -1.97 -2.70
N PHE A 77 5.27 -2.83 -2.83
CA PHE A 77 3.88 -2.54 -2.47
C PHE A 77 3.51 -3.20 -1.14
N THR A 78 3.07 -2.40 -0.19
CA THR A 78 2.54 -2.89 1.08
C THR A 78 1.05 -3.20 0.95
N SER A 79 0.75 -4.47 0.76
CA SER A 79 -0.60 -5.02 0.78
C SER A 79 -1.05 -5.33 2.23
N SER A 80 -1.68 -6.45 2.45
CA SER A 80 -2.19 -6.93 3.75
C SER A 80 -2.50 -8.43 3.66
N ILE A 81 -2.68 -9.07 4.80
CA ILE A 81 -3.31 -10.41 4.84
C ILE A 81 -4.81 -10.38 4.53
N ALA A 82 -5.46 -9.21 4.56
CA ALA A 82 -6.90 -9.05 4.30
C ALA A 82 -7.39 -9.62 2.94
N PRO A 83 -6.60 -9.62 1.85
CA PRO A 83 -6.92 -10.34 0.62
C PRO A 83 -7.24 -11.82 0.78
N TYR A 84 -6.70 -12.50 1.79
CA TYR A 84 -7.01 -13.91 2.03
C TYR A 84 -8.40 -14.16 2.63
N GLY A 85 -9.07 -13.11 3.12
CA GLY A 85 -10.31 -13.22 3.86
C GLY A 85 -10.11 -13.73 5.29
N ALA A 86 -11.20 -13.77 6.06
CA ALA A 86 -11.19 -14.35 7.41
C ALA A 86 -11.22 -15.88 7.33
N SER A 87 -10.26 -16.54 7.96
CA SER A 87 -10.17 -18.00 8.03
C SER A 87 -9.26 -18.41 9.19
N GLU A 88 -9.51 -19.58 9.76
CA GLU A 88 -8.64 -20.23 10.75
C GLU A 88 -7.55 -21.08 10.10
N ASP A 89 -7.66 -21.35 8.79
CA ASP A 89 -6.68 -22.15 8.07
C ASP A 89 -5.37 -21.38 7.88
N LEU A 90 -4.27 -22.14 7.87
CA LEU A 90 -2.96 -21.60 7.49
C LEU A 90 -3.01 -21.07 6.05
N LYS A 91 -2.60 -19.83 5.85
CA LYS A 91 -2.48 -19.19 4.55
C LYS A 91 -1.01 -19.03 4.15
N THR A 92 -0.74 -19.23 2.88
CA THR A 92 0.55 -19.04 2.24
C THR A 92 0.40 -18.11 1.04
N GLU A 93 1.50 -17.72 0.41
CA GLU A 93 1.48 -16.90 -0.80
C GLU A 93 0.75 -17.58 -1.97
N GLU A 94 0.67 -18.91 -1.96
CA GLU A 94 -0.02 -19.72 -2.98
C GLU A 94 -1.52 -19.85 -2.71
N THR A 95 -1.98 -19.47 -1.51
CA THR A 95 -3.40 -19.53 -1.16
C THR A 95 -4.20 -18.57 -2.04
N LEU A 96 -5.28 -19.08 -2.65
CA LEU A 96 -6.19 -18.27 -3.46
C LEU A 96 -6.81 -17.16 -2.59
N PRO A 97 -6.64 -15.88 -2.94
CA PRO A 97 -7.27 -14.79 -2.22
C PRO A 97 -8.80 -14.82 -2.34
N THR A 98 -9.48 -14.71 -1.20
CA THR A 98 -10.95 -14.68 -1.10
C THR A 98 -11.39 -13.55 -0.16
N PRO A 99 -11.10 -12.27 -0.51
CA PRO A 99 -11.40 -11.15 0.37
C PRO A 99 -12.90 -10.98 0.54
N ASN A 100 -13.33 -10.69 1.77
CA ASN A 100 -14.72 -10.48 2.16
C ASN A 100 -14.99 -9.10 2.76
N THR A 101 -14.03 -8.18 2.64
CA THR A 101 -14.18 -6.79 3.09
C THR A 101 -13.79 -5.81 1.98
N PRO A 102 -14.37 -4.59 1.94
CA PRO A 102 -13.98 -3.56 0.97
C PRO A 102 -12.47 -3.26 0.99
N TYR A 103 -11.87 -3.25 2.18
CA TYR A 103 -10.43 -3.11 2.34
C TYR A 103 -9.66 -4.26 1.68
N GLY A 104 -9.99 -5.52 2.00
CA GLY A 104 -9.32 -6.69 1.42
C GLY A 104 -9.46 -6.74 -0.10
N ILE A 105 -10.66 -6.43 -0.62
CA ILE A 105 -10.94 -6.34 -2.06
C ILE A 105 -10.06 -5.26 -2.69
N SER A 106 -10.03 -4.05 -2.13
CA SER A 106 -9.25 -2.93 -2.68
C SER A 106 -7.75 -3.21 -2.70
N LYS A 107 -7.23 -3.87 -1.66
CA LYS A 107 -5.80 -4.27 -1.62
C LYS A 107 -5.49 -5.34 -2.66
N LEU A 108 -6.36 -6.33 -2.86
CA LEU A 108 -6.18 -7.34 -3.90
C LEU A 108 -6.20 -6.73 -5.31
N VAL A 109 -7.10 -5.79 -5.58
CA VAL A 109 -7.15 -5.08 -6.86
C VAL A 109 -5.87 -4.26 -7.07
N ALA A 110 -5.37 -3.57 -6.03
CA ALA A 110 -4.11 -2.84 -6.10
C ALA A 110 -2.92 -3.76 -6.40
N GLU A 111 -2.86 -4.97 -5.80
CA GLU A 111 -1.85 -5.98 -6.15
C GLU A 111 -1.91 -6.32 -7.65
N LYS A 112 -3.11 -6.51 -8.20
CA LYS A 112 -3.28 -6.84 -9.64
C LYS A 112 -2.83 -5.69 -10.54
N ILE A 113 -3.06 -4.44 -10.16
CA ILE A 113 -2.57 -3.27 -10.89
C ILE A 113 -1.04 -3.28 -10.96
N HIS A 114 -0.36 -3.49 -9.82
CA HIS A 114 1.09 -3.55 -9.78
C HIS A 114 1.64 -4.78 -10.54
N GLN A 115 0.97 -5.93 -10.47
CA GLN A 115 1.33 -7.12 -11.26
C GLN A 115 1.21 -6.86 -12.78
N ILE A 116 0.16 -6.14 -13.23
CA ILE A 116 0.02 -5.73 -14.62
C ILE A 116 1.14 -4.77 -15.02
N TRP A 117 1.49 -3.81 -14.14
CA TRP A 117 2.62 -2.91 -14.38
C TRP A 117 3.92 -3.71 -14.55
N GLN A 118 4.20 -4.69 -13.69
CA GLN A 118 5.38 -5.54 -13.80
C GLN A 118 5.39 -6.36 -15.10
N ALA A 119 4.26 -6.97 -15.45
CA ALA A 119 4.16 -7.87 -16.62
C ALA A 119 4.40 -7.17 -17.96
N ARG A 120 4.32 -5.85 -18.03
CA ARG A 120 4.54 -5.08 -19.26
C ARG A 120 6.02 -4.91 -19.63
N ASP A 121 6.95 -5.16 -18.72
CA ASP A 121 8.38 -5.00 -18.96
C ASP A 121 9.15 -5.99 -18.08
N PRO A 122 9.93 -6.94 -18.67
CA PRO A 122 10.70 -7.94 -17.92
C PRO A 122 11.81 -7.35 -17.04
N ALA A 123 12.17 -6.08 -17.24
CA ALA A 123 13.13 -5.38 -16.39
C ALA A 123 12.49 -4.78 -15.12
N ARG A 124 11.17 -4.89 -14.94
CA ARG A 124 10.47 -4.40 -13.74
C ARG A 124 10.47 -5.44 -12.64
N GLU A 125 10.73 -4.97 -11.43
CA GLU A 125 10.72 -5.76 -10.21
C GLU A 125 9.58 -5.30 -9.30
N LEU A 126 8.76 -6.25 -8.86
CA LEU A 126 7.67 -6.00 -7.93
C LEU A 126 7.82 -6.89 -6.71
N THR A 127 7.83 -6.27 -5.53
CA THR A 127 7.71 -6.98 -4.26
C THR A 127 6.37 -6.63 -3.62
N ILE A 128 5.53 -7.62 -3.35
CA ILE A 128 4.27 -7.45 -2.62
C ILE A 128 4.47 -8.00 -1.21
N VAL A 129 4.27 -7.15 -0.21
CA VAL A 129 4.35 -7.53 1.20
C VAL A 129 2.93 -7.59 1.77
N ARG A 130 2.54 -8.73 2.34
CA ARG A 130 1.24 -8.91 3.02
C ARG A 130 1.44 -9.03 4.53
N PRO A 131 1.64 -7.90 5.24
CA PRO A 131 1.84 -7.93 6.67
C PRO A 131 0.58 -8.41 7.39
N GLY A 132 0.78 -9.12 8.50
CA GLY A 132 -0.26 -9.46 9.46
C GLY A 132 -0.59 -8.25 10.35
N ILE A 133 -0.78 -8.52 11.66
CA ILE A 133 -1.05 -7.45 12.62
C ILE A 133 0.26 -6.71 12.91
N VAL A 134 0.31 -5.44 12.50
CA VAL A 134 1.41 -4.55 12.86
C VAL A 134 1.12 -3.92 14.22
N TYR A 135 2.04 -4.06 15.16
CA TYR A 135 1.91 -3.52 16.51
C TYR A 135 3.25 -2.95 17.01
N GLY A 136 3.18 -2.09 18.02
CA GLY A 136 4.36 -1.47 18.61
C GLY A 136 4.04 -0.18 19.37
N LYS A 137 5.08 0.53 19.83
CA LYS A 137 4.91 1.80 20.56
C LYS A 137 4.21 2.83 19.67
N GLY A 138 3.10 3.40 20.15
CA GLY A 138 2.31 4.40 19.43
C GLY A 138 1.24 3.82 18.51
N GLU A 139 1.09 2.49 18.43
CA GLU A 139 -0.02 1.83 17.75
C GLU A 139 -1.30 1.95 18.59
N HIS A 140 -2.46 2.19 17.94
CA HIS A 140 -3.77 2.36 18.59
C HIS A 140 -4.83 1.38 18.04
N GLY A 141 -4.42 0.32 17.39
CA GLY A 141 -5.28 -0.67 16.74
C GLY A 141 -5.67 -1.84 17.64
N ASN A 142 -5.81 -3.02 17.01
CA ASN A 142 -6.38 -4.20 17.65
C ASN A 142 -5.54 -4.75 18.81
N MET A 143 -4.21 -4.77 18.69
CA MET A 143 -3.34 -5.26 19.76
C MET A 143 -3.39 -4.37 21.01
N THR A 144 -3.35 -3.05 20.81
CA THR A 144 -3.50 -2.11 21.93
C THR A 144 -4.86 -2.25 22.62
N ARG A 145 -5.94 -2.48 21.85
CA ARG A 145 -7.27 -2.72 22.43
C ARG A 145 -7.35 -4.04 23.18
N LEU A 146 -6.77 -5.10 22.65
CA LEU A 146 -6.70 -6.40 23.33
C LEU A 146 -5.96 -6.28 24.66
N CYS A 147 -4.77 -5.66 24.66
CA CYS A 147 -3.97 -5.48 25.88
C CYS A 147 -4.64 -4.59 26.94
N ARG A 148 -5.55 -3.68 26.53
CA ARG A 148 -6.31 -2.84 27.47
C ARG A 148 -7.56 -3.53 28.04
N GLY A 149 -8.02 -4.59 27.40
CA GLY A 149 -9.17 -5.38 27.84
C GLY A 149 -8.79 -6.58 28.73
N LEU A 150 -7.49 -6.81 28.91
CA LEU A 150 -6.92 -7.80 29.87
C LEU A 150 -6.56 -7.10 31.18
#